data_b517dcb73032d4e68ef6d29a80ffb108
#
_entry.id   b517dcb73032d4e68ef6d29a80ffb108
#
_cell.length_a   1.000
_cell.length_b   1.000
_cell.length_c   1.000
_cell.angle_alpha   90.00
_cell.angle_beta   90.00
_cell.angle_gamma   90.00
#
_symmetry.space_group_name_H-M   'P 1'
#
loop_
_entity.id
_entity.type
_entity.pdbx_description
1 polymer ?
#
loop_
_entity_poly.entity_id
_entity_poly.type
_entity_poly.pdbx_seq_one_letter_code
_entity_poly.pdbx_strand_id
1 'polypeptide(L)'
;MGYLGRRAMVARLVAGWRKNGKSALPKAPERISPKHAAILVTRAADRMTEAQQQLFDRISTHCPDIIELRQIALAFRAAVKTGEAGILRQWIEGARHCAYGAVVRFAYGLKKDLSAVSAAVETSWSTGQVEGQINRLKMIKRQMYGRAGFELLRARILPYSPAISTGPGP
;
A
#
# COMPACT_ATOMS: atom_id res chain seq x y z
N MET A 1 -23.25 -17.57 -53.20
CA MET A 1 -24.22 -16.55 -52.72
C MET A 1 -23.75 -16.01 -51.39
N GLY A 2 -23.19 -14.83 -51.36
CA GLY A 2 -22.59 -14.21 -50.16
C GLY A 2 -23.68 -13.61 -49.29
N TYR A 3 -23.61 -13.89 -47.99
CA TYR A 3 -24.52 -13.45 -46.94
C TYR A 3 -24.28 -11.96 -46.62
N LEU A 4 -24.95 -11.03 -47.33
CA LEU A 4 -24.82 -9.57 -47.18
C LEU A 4 -25.66 -8.96 -46.05
N GLY A 5 -26.40 -9.78 -45.26
CA GLY A 5 -27.39 -9.29 -44.29
C GLY A 5 -26.86 -8.78 -42.97
N ARG A 6 -25.76 -9.29 -42.47
CA ARG A 6 -25.29 -8.97 -41.07
C ARG A 6 -24.64 -7.62 -40.92
N ARG A 7 -23.85 -7.15 -41.91
CA ARG A 7 -23.15 -5.85 -41.81
C ARG A 7 -24.10 -4.65 -41.86
N ALA A 8 -25.15 -4.72 -42.72
CA ALA A 8 -26.13 -3.66 -42.84
C ALA A 8 -27.01 -3.52 -41.58
N MET A 9 -27.34 -4.65 -40.94
CA MET A 9 -28.11 -4.66 -39.67
C MET A 9 -27.34 -4.09 -38.49
N VAL A 10 -26.08 -4.44 -38.35
CA VAL A 10 -25.19 -3.87 -37.33
C VAL A 10 -24.96 -2.40 -37.59
N ALA A 11 -24.74 -1.98 -38.82
CA ALA A 11 -24.58 -0.57 -39.17
C ALA A 11 -25.81 0.28 -38.85
N ARG A 12 -27.03 -0.25 -39.09
CA ARG A 12 -28.31 0.40 -38.71
C ARG A 12 -28.48 0.52 -37.20
N LEU A 13 -28.15 -0.52 -36.43
CA LEU A 13 -28.17 -0.50 -34.98
C LEU A 13 -27.20 0.51 -34.41
N VAL A 14 -25.96 0.55 -34.90
CA VAL A 14 -24.93 1.53 -34.48
C VAL A 14 -25.32 2.96 -34.88
N ALA A 15 -25.93 3.14 -36.08
CA ALA A 15 -26.42 4.46 -36.50
C ALA A 15 -27.63 4.91 -35.67
N GLY A 16 -28.52 4.01 -35.26
CA GLY A 16 -29.60 4.30 -34.33
C GLY A 16 -29.08 4.73 -32.94
N TRP A 17 -28.07 4.06 -32.44
CA TRP A 17 -27.41 4.45 -31.16
C TRP A 17 -26.70 5.79 -31.25
N ARG A 18 -26.12 6.13 -32.40
CA ARG A 18 -25.50 7.46 -32.62
C ARG A 18 -26.51 8.59 -32.75
N LYS A 19 -27.68 8.35 -33.34
CA LYS A 19 -28.75 9.34 -33.52
C LYS A 19 -29.55 9.59 -32.24
N ASN A 20 -29.78 8.58 -31.42
CA ASN A 20 -30.55 8.69 -30.18
C ASN A 20 -29.69 9.24 -29.01
N GLY A 21 -28.84 10.23 -29.30
CA GLY A 21 -27.97 10.90 -28.35
C GLY A 21 -27.60 9.99 -27.18
N LYS A 22 -26.39 9.91 -26.80
CA LYS A 22 -25.87 9.16 -25.65
C LYS A 22 -26.87 9.21 -24.48
N SER A 23 -27.92 8.41 -24.51
CA SER A 23 -28.64 8.03 -23.32
C SER A 23 -27.55 7.46 -22.44
N ALA A 24 -27.26 8.16 -21.38
CA ALA A 24 -26.17 7.79 -20.48
C ALA A 24 -26.45 6.36 -20.06
N LEU A 25 -25.72 5.42 -20.68
CA LEU A 25 -25.62 4.07 -20.10
C LEU A 25 -25.34 4.30 -18.63
N PRO A 26 -26.08 3.70 -17.71
CA PRO A 26 -25.82 3.88 -16.29
C PRO A 26 -24.34 3.67 -16.10
N LYS A 27 -23.65 4.72 -15.60
CA LYS A 27 -22.20 4.73 -15.42
C LYS A 27 -21.86 3.43 -14.72
N ALA A 28 -21.08 2.57 -15.38
CA ALA A 28 -20.73 1.27 -14.82
C ALA A 28 -20.29 1.51 -13.37
N PRO A 29 -20.75 0.70 -12.40
CA PRO A 29 -20.44 0.94 -11.00
C PRO A 29 -18.93 1.12 -10.88
N GLU A 30 -18.53 2.21 -10.26
CA GLU A 30 -17.13 2.59 -10.11
C GLU A 30 -16.41 1.45 -9.39
N ARG A 31 -15.60 0.68 -10.14
CA ARG A 31 -14.89 -0.46 -9.59
C ARG A 31 -13.80 0.06 -8.67
N ILE A 32 -14.00 -0.11 -7.38
CA ILE A 32 -13.00 0.24 -6.39
C ILE A 32 -11.92 -0.83 -6.43
N SER A 33 -10.67 -0.41 -6.70
CA SER A 33 -9.55 -1.34 -6.64
C SER A 33 -9.31 -1.81 -5.19
N PRO A 34 -8.81 -3.03 -4.97
CA PRO A 34 -8.46 -3.52 -3.62
C PRO A 34 -7.51 -2.58 -2.87
N LYS A 35 -6.60 -1.93 -3.58
CA LYS A 35 -5.69 -0.93 -3.02
C LYS A 35 -6.44 0.31 -2.50
N HIS A 36 -7.41 0.81 -3.24
CA HIS A 36 -8.25 1.93 -2.81
C HIS A 36 -9.10 1.56 -1.59
N ALA A 37 -9.71 0.39 -1.59
CA ALA A 37 -10.47 -0.12 -0.45
C ALA A 37 -9.58 -0.22 0.81
N ALA A 38 -8.37 -0.77 0.69
CA ALA A 38 -7.42 -0.85 1.79
C ALA A 38 -7.06 0.54 2.35
N ILE A 39 -6.87 1.55 1.48
CA ILE A 39 -6.61 2.93 1.91
C ILE A 39 -7.80 3.50 2.69
N LEU A 40 -9.03 3.27 2.24
CA LEU A 40 -10.23 3.75 2.94
C LEU A 40 -10.39 3.10 4.31
N VAL A 41 -10.08 1.83 4.43
CA VAL A 41 -10.18 1.09 5.70
C VAL A 41 -9.09 1.50 6.70
N THR A 42 -7.86 1.75 6.24
CA THR A 42 -6.71 1.99 7.13
C THR A 42 -6.41 3.46 7.40
N ARG A 43 -6.96 4.38 6.60
CA ARG A 43 -6.69 5.82 6.76
C ARG A 43 -7.50 6.40 7.92
N ALA A 44 -6.85 7.17 8.80
CA ALA A 44 -7.53 7.89 9.87
C ALA A 44 -8.51 8.92 9.31
N ALA A 45 -9.61 9.19 10.03
CA ALA A 45 -10.69 10.04 9.56
C ALA A 45 -10.23 11.49 9.26
N ASP A 46 -9.35 12.03 10.11
CA ASP A 46 -8.74 13.35 9.98
C ASP A 46 -7.86 13.51 8.72
N ARG A 47 -7.47 12.39 8.09
CA ARG A 47 -6.63 12.35 6.89
C ARG A 47 -7.39 11.95 5.63
N MET A 48 -8.69 11.72 5.74
CA MET A 48 -9.53 11.42 4.58
C MET A 48 -9.94 12.72 3.90
N THR A 49 -9.90 12.71 2.56
CA THR A 49 -10.56 13.77 1.79
C THR A 49 -12.07 13.59 1.83
N GLU A 50 -12.81 14.66 1.60
CA GLU A 50 -14.28 14.62 1.55
C GLU A 50 -14.80 13.56 0.55
N ALA A 51 -14.19 13.47 -0.65
CA ALA A 51 -14.54 12.45 -1.63
C ALA A 51 -14.29 11.02 -1.12
N GLN A 52 -13.23 10.81 -0.32
CA GLN A 52 -12.95 9.50 0.29
C GLN A 52 -13.95 9.17 1.38
N GLN A 53 -14.36 10.15 2.17
CA GLN A 53 -15.38 9.96 3.18
C GLN A 53 -16.72 9.59 2.56
N GLN A 54 -17.19 10.35 1.56
CA GLN A 54 -18.41 10.04 0.81
C GLN A 54 -18.37 8.67 0.15
N LEU A 55 -17.20 8.26 -0.38
CA LEU A 55 -17.03 6.94 -0.96
C LEU A 55 -17.13 5.84 0.11
N PHE A 56 -16.49 6.05 1.27
CA PHE A 56 -16.56 5.12 2.39
C PHE A 56 -18.00 4.96 2.90
N ASP A 57 -18.74 6.06 3.04
CA ASP A 57 -20.13 6.06 3.50
C ASP A 57 -21.06 5.30 2.54
N ARG A 58 -20.84 5.46 1.21
CA ARG A 58 -21.54 4.66 0.20
C ARG A 58 -21.22 3.17 0.29
N ILE A 59 -19.94 2.82 0.52
CA ILE A 59 -19.54 1.42 0.66
C ILE A 59 -20.16 0.82 1.93
N SER A 60 -20.11 1.53 3.05
CA SER A 60 -20.62 1.06 4.34
C SER A 60 -22.12 0.80 4.33
N THR A 61 -22.88 1.55 3.51
CA THR A 61 -24.31 1.31 3.30
C THR A 61 -24.58 -0.05 2.64
N HIS A 62 -23.69 -0.51 1.74
CA HIS A 62 -23.87 -1.78 1.02
C HIS A 62 -23.12 -2.95 1.67
N CYS A 63 -22.11 -2.65 2.46
CA CYS A 63 -21.25 -3.62 3.15
C CYS A 63 -20.97 -3.14 4.58
N PRO A 64 -21.89 -3.35 5.54
CA PRO A 64 -21.73 -2.87 6.93
C PRO A 64 -20.47 -3.41 7.61
N ASP A 65 -20.05 -4.62 7.27
CA ASP A 65 -18.86 -5.27 7.82
C ASP A 65 -17.58 -4.44 7.66
N ILE A 66 -17.55 -3.53 6.68
CA ILE A 66 -16.38 -2.67 6.45
C ILE A 66 -16.15 -1.69 7.62
N ILE A 67 -17.21 -1.36 8.37
CA ILE A 67 -17.12 -0.48 9.53
C ILE A 67 -16.33 -1.17 10.64
N GLU A 68 -16.67 -2.41 10.96
CA GLU A 68 -15.96 -3.22 11.95
C GLU A 68 -14.50 -3.46 11.53
N LEU A 69 -14.29 -3.86 10.27
CA LEU A 69 -12.94 -4.03 9.74
C LEU A 69 -12.10 -2.76 9.87
N ARG A 70 -12.70 -1.59 9.62
CA ARG A 70 -12.05 -0.29 9.81
C ARG A 70 -11.69 -0.05 11.27
N GLN A 71 -12.59 -0.34 12.20
CA GLN A 71 -12.31 -0.20 13.64
C GLN A 71 -11.12 -1.04 14.07
N ILE A 72 -11.05 -2.31 13.62
CA ILE A 72 -9.94 -3.22 13.88
C ILE A 72 -8.63 -2.65 13.30
N ALA A 73 -8.65 -2.15 12.06
CA ALA A 73 -7.47 -1.59 11.40
C ALA A 73 -6.97 -0.30 12.08
N LEU A 74 -7.87 0.57 12.50
CA LEU A 74 -7.53 1.81 13.21
C LEU A 74 -7.03 1.52 14.62
N ALA A 75 -7.59 0.54 15.32
CA ALA A 75 -7.10 0.09 16.62
C ALA A 75 -5.66 -0.46 16.54
N PHE A 76 -5.35 -1.26 15.50
CA PHE A 76 -3.97 -1.70 15.23
C PHE A 76 -3.02 -0.51 15.04
N ARG A 77 -3.43 0.43 14.19
CA ARG A 77 -2.63 1.64 13.94
C ARG A 77 -2.39 2.45 15.21
N ALA A 78 -3.40 2.59 16.06
CA ALA A 78 -3.28 3.26 17.36
C ALA A 78 -2.30 2.51 18.27
N ALA A 79 -2.43 1.18 18.38
CA ALA A 79 -1.55 0.34 19.18
C ALA A 79 -0.07 0.46 18.77
N VAL A 80 0.20 0.49 17.45
CA VAL A 80 1.59 0.70 16.97
C VAL A 80 2.08 2.12 17.23
N LYS A 81 1.19 3.12 17.17
CA LYS A 81 1.57 4.52 17.33
C LYS A 81 1.82 4.91 18.79
N THR A 82 1.17 4.25 19.74
CA THR A 82 1.38 4.51 21.19
C THR A 82 2.77 4.11 21.66
N GLY A 83 3.42 3.18 20.99
CA GLY A 83 4.73 2.68 21.44
C GLY A 83 4.64 1.67 22.59
N GLU A 84 3.44 1.22 22.94
CA GLU A 84 3.21 0.30 24.06
C GLU A 84 2.96 -1.13 23.57
N ALA A 85 3.94 -2.02 23.79
CA ALA A 85 3.80 -3.43 23.39
C ALA A 85 2.63 -4.13 24.09
N GLY A 86 2.21 -3.68 25.27
CA GLY A 86 1.04 -4.21 25.97
C GLY A 86 -0.26 -4.05 25.18
N ILE A 87 -0.49 -2.85 24.64
CA ILE A 87 -1.67 -2.54 23.81
C ILE A 87 -1.66 -3.38 22.53
N LEU A 88 -0.47 -3.50 21.90
CA LEU A 88 -0.33 -4.32 20.71
C LEU A 88 -0.63 -5.81 20.98
N ARG A 89 -0.15 -6.36 22.10
CA ARG A 89 -0.44 -7.75 22.51
C ARG A 89 -1.94 -7.97 22.71
N GLN A 90 -2.60 -7.05 23.39
CA GLN A 90 -4.06 -7.10 23.59
C GLN A 90 -4.80 -7.06 22.24
N TRP A 91 -4.38 -6.20 21.33
CA TRP A 91 -4.94 -6.14 19.98
C TRP A 91 -4.74 -7.47 19.23
N ILE A 92 -3.55 -8.08 19.29
CA ILE A 92 -3.25 -9.36 18.63
C ILE A 92 -4.20 -10.45 19.16
N GLU A 93 -4.39 -10.53 20.47
CA GLU A 93 -5.29 -11.55 21.04
C GLU A 93 -6.74 -11.33 20.60
N GLY A 94 -7.24 -10.10 20.60
CA GLY A 94 -8.59 -9.80 20.11
C GLY A 94 -8.76 -10.09 18.61
N ALA A 95 -7.79 -9.70 17.79
CA ALA A 95 -7.82 -9.89 16.35
C ALA A 95 -7.80 -11.36 15.91
N ARG A 96 -7.27 -12.27 16.73
CA ARG A 96 -7.26 -13.72 16.44
C ARG A 96 -8.65 -14.36 16.51
N HIS A 97 -9.59 -13.71 17.15
CA HIS A 97 -10.97 -14.18 17.35
C HIS A 97 -12.00 -13.41 16.51
N CYS A 98 -11.56 -12.48 15.65
CA CYS A 98 -12.49 -11.73 14.80
C CYS A 98 -13.01 -12.57 13.62
N ALA A 99 -14.08 -12.10 13.00
CA ALA A 99 -14.72 -12.79 11.88
C ALA A 99 -13.89 -12.76 10.57
N TYR A 100 -12.84 -11.94 10.49
CA TYR A 100 -12.10 -11.69 9.25
C TYR A 100 -10.85 -12.57 9.15
N GLY A 101 -10.90 -13.64 8.38
CA GLY A 101 -9.80 -14.59 8.24
C GLY A 101 -8.46 -13.98 7.81
N ALA A 102 -8.46 -12.88 7.05
CA ALA A 102 -7.23 -12.16 6.70
C ALA A 102 -6.58 -11.48 7.92
N VAL A 103 -7.40 -10.86 8.79
CA VAL A 103 -6.95 -10.24 10.04
C VAL A 103 -6.44 -11.29 11.01
N VAL A 104 -7.16 -12.41 11.13
CA VAL A 104 -6.75 -13.54 11.96
C VAL A 104 -5.38 -14.07 11.55
N ARG A 105 -5.16 -14.31 10.24
CA ARG A 105 -3.85 -14.75 9.73
C ARG A 105 -2.75 -13.73 9.98
N PHE A 106 -3.04 -12.44 9.84
CA PHE A 106 -2.11 -11.37 10.14
C PHE A 106 -1.74 -11.35 11.63
N ALA A 107 -2.72 -11.45 12.54
CA ALA A 107 -2.48 -11.50 13.97
C ALA A 107 -1.66 -12.74 14.40
N TYR A 108 -1.89 -13.89 13.76
CA TYR A 108 -1.04 -15.08 13.98
C TYR A 108 0.40 -14.85 13.50
N GLY A 109 0.60 -14.16 12.38
CA GLY A 109 1.93 -13.78 11.91
C GLY A 109 2.67 -12.91 12.93
N LEU A 110 2.02 -11.86 13.43
CA LEU A 110 2.60 -11.00 14.47
C LEU A 110 2.91 -11.75 15.76
N LYS A 111 2.06 -12.73 16.15
CA LYS A 111 2.28 -13.53 17.35
C LYS A 111 3.52 -14.41 17.24
N LYS A 112 3.83 -14.94 16.06
CA LYS A 112 5.06 -15.75 15.86
C LYS A 112 6.33 -14.95 16.15
N ASP A 113 6.35 -13.67 15.79
CA ASP A 113 7.50 -12.79 15.93
C ASP A 113 7.29 -11.74 17.05
N LEU A 114 6.49 -12.09 18.07
CA LEU A 114 5.99 -11.14 19.08
C LEU A 114 7.11 -10.37 19.78
N SER A 115 8.23 -11.01 20.07
CA SER A 115 9.38 -10.36 20.72
C SER A 115 9.98 -9.28 19.83
N ALA A 116 10.22 -9.59 18.55
CA ALA A 116 10.76 -8.64 17.59
C ALA A 116 9.78 -7.49 17.31
N VAL A 117 8.49 -7.81 17.16
CA VAL A 117 7.44 -6.80 16.94
C VAL A 117 7.27 -5.89 18.16
N SER A 118 7.30 -6.44 19.38
CA SER A 118 7.24 -5.65 20.61
C SER A 118 8.45 -4.71 20.71
N ALA A 119 9.66 -5.21 20.50
CA ALA A 119 10.87 -4.38 20.48
C ALA A 119 10.79 -3.28 19.42
N ALA A 120 10.29 -3.57 18.22
CA ALA A 120 10.12 -2.57 17.16
C ALA A 120 9.11 -1.47 17.51
N VAL A 121 8.08 -1.77 18.30
CA VAL A 121 7.07 -0.80 18.73
C VAL A 121 7.59 0.07 19.89
N GLU A 122 8.31 -0.54 20.84
CA GLU A 122 8.84 0.15 22.04
C GLU A 122 10.07 1.00 21.76
N THR A 123 10.81 0.70 20.67
CA THR A 123 12.03 1.44 20.33
C THR A 123 11.75 2.51 19.28
N SER A 124 12.47 3.64 19.39
CA SER A 124 12.44 4.70 18.39
C SER A 124 13.24 4.37 17.11
N TRP A 125 13.80 3.17 17.02
CA TRP A 125 14.61 2.74 15.88
C TRP A 125 13.73 2.55 14.63
N SER A 126 14.13 3.20 13.57
CA SER A 126 13.43 3.13 12.28
C SER A 126 14.38 2.52 11.24
N THR A 127 13.85 1.66 10.36
CA THR A 127 14.57 1.18 9.17
C THR A 127 14.73 2.26 8.10
N GLY A 128 14.17 3.46 8.31
CA GLY A 128 14.17 4.54 7.32
C GLY A 128 15.56 4.92 6.82
N GLN A 129 16.58 4.92 7.69
CA GLN A 129 17.96 5.17 7.27
C GLN A 129 18.49 4.07 6.35
N VAL A 130 18.22 2.79 6.67
CA VAL A 130 18.62 1.66 5.86
C VAL A 130 17.90 1.69 4.51
N GLU A 131 16.59 1.94 4.51
CA GLU A 131 15.78 2.09 3.29
C GLU A 131 16.28 3.25 2.43
N GLY A 132 16.62 4.38 3.05
CA GLY A 132 17.21 5.53 2.38
C GLY A 132 18.53 5.18 1.68
N GLN A 133 19.43 4.47 2.36
CA GLN A 133 20.69 4.01 1.78
C GLN A 133 20.48 2.97 0.67
N ILE A 134 19.56 2.03 0.85
CA ILE A 134 19.21 1.05 -0.20
C ILE A 134 18.64 1.76 -1.44
N ASN A 135 17.78 2.77 -1.27
CA ASN A 135 17.23 3.54 -2.37
C ASN A 135 18.32 4.36 -3.08
N ARG A 136 19.26 4.96 -2.33
CA ARG A 136 20.42 5.64 -2.87
C ARG A 136 21.29 4.68 -3.70
N LEU A 137 21.56 3.49 -3.17
CA LEU A 137 22.30 2.42 -3.88
C LEU A 137 21.61 2.02 -5.19
N LYS A 138 20.30 1.79 -5.14
CA LYS A 138 19.48 1.46 -6.32
C LYS A 138 19.53 2.58 -7.36
N MET A 139 19.47 3.84 -6.92
CA MET A 139 19.56 5.00 -7.81
C MET A 139 20.91 5.08 -8.52
N ILE A 140 22.02 4.95 -7.76
CA ILE A 140 23.38 4.95 -8.31
C ILE A 140 23.56 3.80 -9.31
N LYS A 141 23.10 2.59 -8.98
CA LYS A 141 23.13 1.44 -9.89
C LYS A 141 22.36 1.68 -11.20
N ARG A 142 21.18 2.32 -11.12
CA ARG A 142 20.39 2.68 -12.31
C ARG A 142 21.09 3.72 -13.17
N GLN A 143 21.71 4.75 -12.57
CA GLN A 143 22.49 5.76 -13.29
C GLN A 143 23.67 5.15 -14.07
N MET A 144 24.21 4.04 -13.60
CA MET A 144 25.28 3.29 -14.26
C MET A 144 24.77 2.14 -15.16
N TYR A 145 23.49 2.17 -15.54
CA TYR A 145 22.86 1.17 -16.40
C TYR A 145 23.02 -0.29 -15.91
N GLY A 146 23.18 -0.47 -14.60
CA GLY A 146 23.38 -1.79 -13.98
C GLY A 146 24.75 -2.42 -14.21
N ARG A 147 25.68 -1.73 -14.86
CA ARG A 147 27.02 -2.24 -15.22
C ARG A 147 28.10 -1.97 -14.17
N ALA A 148 27.76 -1.33 -13.06
CA ALA A 148 28.72 -1.03 -12.01
C ALA A 148 29.11 -2.29 -11.25
N GLY A 149 30.41 -2.61 -11.24
CA GLY A 149 30.98 -3.59 -10.34
C GLY A 149 30.97 -3.11 -8.87
N PHE A 150 31.22 -4.06 -7.96
CA PHE A 150 31.16 -3.79 -6.52
C PHE A 150 32.07 -2.62 -6.08
N GLU A 151 33.32 -2.59 -6.55
CA GLU A 151 34.29 -1.55 -6.17
C GLU A 151 33.85 -0.14 -6.59
N LEU A 152 33.29 -0.02 -7.79
CA LEU A 152 32.80 1.26 -8.29
C LEU A 152 31.56 1.72 -7.49
N LEU A 153 30.67 0.79 -7.14
CA LEU A 153 29.51 1.08 -6.29
C LEU A 153 29.97 1.51 -4.91
N ARG A 154 30.93 0.79 -4.32
CA ARG A 154 31.51 1.09 -3.02
C ARG A 154 32.12 2.49 -2.98
N ALA A 155 32.95 2.83 -3.98
CA ALA A 155 33.59 4.14 -4.10
C ALA A 155 32.58 5.30 -4.21
N ARG A 156 31.42 5.07 -4.83
CA ARG A 156 30.37 6.10 -4.98
C ARG A 156 29.45 6.23 -3.78
N ILE A 157 29.33 5.18 -2.97
CA ILE A 157 28.40 5.15 -1.83
C ILE A 157 29.08 5.62 -0.57
N LEU A 158 30.32 5.18 -0.36
CA LEU A 158 31.09 5.57 0.80
C LEU A 158 31.65 6.98 0.58
N PRO A 159 31.60 7.86 1.59
CA PRO A 159 32.29 9.14 1.51
C PRO A 159 33.78 8.85 1.31
N TYR A 160 34.40 9.61 0.42
CA TYR A 160 35.86 9.60 0.25
C TYR A 160 36.49 10.03 1.59
N SER A 161 37.09 9.09 2.30
CA SER A 161 37.98 9.41 3.42
C SER A 161 39.39 9.50 2.80
N PRO A 162 39.97 10.72 2.69
CA PRO A 162 41.37 10.80 2.30
C PRO A 162 42.15 9.97 3.31
N ALA A 163 42.90 8.98 2.84
CA ALA A 163 43.84 8.26 3.66
C ALA A 163 44.71 9.34 4.33
N ILE A 164 44.70 9.42 5.67
CA ILE A 164 45.65 10.20 6.40
C ILE A 164 47.01 9.59 6.06
N SER A 165 47.71 10.22 5.13
CA SER A 165 49.10 9.91 4.85
C SER A 165 49.85 10.23 6.14
N THR A 166 50.07 9.23 7.00
CA THR A 166 51.12 9.26 8.01
C THR A 166 52.42 9.17 7.24
N GLY A 167 52.86 10.37 6.79
CA GLY A 167 54.22 10.50 6.30
C GLY A 167 55.18 10.10 7.44
N PRO A 168 56.31 9.41 7.12
CA PRO A 168 57.34 9.18 8.13
C PRO A 168 57.84 10.53 8.62
N GLY A 169 57.66 10.77 9.93
CA GLY A 169 58.28 11.92 10.58
C GLY A 169 59.80 11.83 10.47
N PRO A 170 60.47 12.98 10.57
CA PRO A 170 61.90 13.13 10.44
C PRO A 170 62.71 12.37 11.52
#